data_b725956cd10def529fa660315ffb4db9
#
_entry.id   b725956cd10def529fa660315ffb4db9
#
_cell.length_a   1.000
_cell.length_b   1.000
_cell.length_c   1.000
_cell.angle_alpha   90.00
_cell.angle_beta   90.00
_cell.angle_gamma   90.00
#
_symmetry.space_group_name_H-M   'P 1'
#
loop_
_entity.id
_entity.type
_entity.pdbx_description
1 polymer ?
#
loop_
_entity_poly.entity_id
_entity_poly.type
_entity_poly.pdbx_seq_one_letter_code
_entity_poly.pdbx_strand_id
1 'polypeptide(L)'
;KKLSKYLKKINRKFIQIREPGGSICSETIRKLMLNNKSKFNYITDLMLVMASRSENIEKILKKNYGKKIILIDRFVDSTLAYQHYGLGIDKNLINKLNNFVLGGFKTNFTFLNIVNKENMKIRFDKRKSLNKYDKFNFLIYKNIQNGFLKISKNKKNYLVIDSNNNNLNKNHQIIINKVKKLI
;
A
#
# COMPACT_ATOMS: atom_id res chain seq x y z
N LYS A 1 4.38 -2.41 -12.14
CA LYS A 1 4.57 -2.59 -13.62
C LYS A 1 5.91 -3.25 -13.96
N LYS A 2 7.09 -2.78 -13.46
CA LYS A 2 8.39 -3.38 -13.81
C LYS A 2 8.55 -4.79 -13.20
N LEU A 3 8.16 -5.01 -11.95
CA LEU A 3 8.20 -6.34 -11.31
C LEU A 3 7.27 -7.33 -12.04
N SER A 4 6.08 -6.90 -12.43
CA SER A 4 5.15 -7.74 -13.21
C SER A 4 5.74 -8.16 -14.56
N LYS A 5 6.48 -7.26 -15.25
CA LYS A 5 7.20 -7.62 -16.48
C LYS A 5 8.29 -8.66 -16.22
N TYR A 6 9.03 -8.52 -15.11
CA TYR A 6 10.04 -9.51 -14.71
C TYR A 6 9.41 -10.88 -14.44
N LEU A 7 8.33 -10.96 -13.66
CA LEU A 7 7.66 -12.23 -13.35
C LEU A 7 7.09 -12.91 -14.61
N LYS A 8 6.56 -12.13 -15.56
CA LYS A 8 6.17 -12.65 -16.89
C LYS A 8 7.36 -13.25 -17.63
N LYS A 9 8.50 -12.54 -17.67
CA LYS A 9 9.72 -13.01 -18.36
C LYS A 9 10.22 -14.35 -17.82
N ILE A 10 10.04 -14.62 -16.53
CA ILE A 10 10.46 -15.88 -15.89
C ILE A 10 9.29 -16.87 -15.72
N ASN A 11 8.19 -16.70 -16.46
CA ASN A 11 7.02 -17.58 -16.48
C ASN A 11 6.38 -17.88 -15.11
N ARG A 12 6.50 -16.97 -14.13
CA ARG A 12 5.85 -17.12 -12.83
C ARG A 12 4.41 -16.62 -12.86
N LYS A 13 3.47 -17.46 -12.41
CA LYS A 13 2.05 -17.08 -12.27
C LYS A 13 1.90 -16.04 -11.16
N PHE A 14 1.30 -14.90 -11.44
CA PHE A 14 1.05 -13.85 -10.48
C PHE A 14 -0.25 -13.12 -10.75
N ILE A 15 -0.75 -12.44 -9.72
CA ILE A 15 -1.80 -11.41 -9.83
C ILE A 15 -1.25 -10.10 -9.25
N GLN A 16 -1.84 -9.00 -9.68
CA GLN A 16 -1.49 -7.67 -9.17
C GLN A 16 -2.76 -6.92 -8.84
N ILE A 17 -2.83 -6.42 -7.60
CA ILE A 17 -3.91 -5.55 -7.10
C ILE A 17 -3.31 -4.32 -6.43
N ARG A 18 -4.15 -3.36 -6.11
CA ARG A 18 -3.84 -2.20 -5.27
C ARG A 18 -4.96 -1.97 -4.27
N GLU A 19 -4.66 -1.39 -3.12
CA GLU A 19 -5.68 -1.00 -2.14
C GLU A 19 -5.66 0.52 -1.85
N PRO A 20 -6.82 1.14 -1.61
CA PRO A 20 -8.15 0.61 -1.92
C PRO A 20 -8.33 0.42 -3.43
N GLY A 21 -9.19 -0.51 -3.85
CA GLY A 21 -9.38 -0.95 -5.24
C GLY A 21 -8.97 -2.41 -5.42
N GLY A 22 -9.03 -2.94 -6.63
CA GLY A 22 -8.69 -4.33 -6.98
C GLY A 22 -9.87 -5.08 -7.59
N SER A 23 -10.84 -5.53 -6.79
CA SER A 23 -12.11 -6.09 -7.30
C SER A 23 -13.03 -4.99 -7.85
N ILE A 24 -14.05 -5.36 -8.59
CA ILE A 24 -15.02 -4.40 -9.18
C ILE A 24 -15.63 -3.51 -8.08
N CYS A 25 -16.16 -4.11 -7.01
CA CYS A 25 -16.74 -3.36 -5.89
C CYS A 25 -15.69 -2.51 -5.17
N SER A 26 -14.48 -3.02 -4.99
CA SER A 26 -13.37 -2.26 -4.39
C SER A 26 -12.96 -1.06 -5.23
N GLU A 27 -13.02 -1.13 -6.56
CA GLU A 27 -12.76 0.03 -7.43
C GLU A 27 -13.89 1.08 -7.31
N THR A 28 -15.13 0.68 -7.10
CA THR A 28 -16.24 1.60 -6.80
C THR A 28 -16.00 2.33 -5.47
N ILE A 29 -15.64 1.59 -4.43
CA ILE A 29 -15.27 2.17 -3.13
C ILE A 29 -14.08 3.14 -3.29
N ARG A 30 -13.07 2.75 -4.06
CA ARG A 30 -11.92 3.61 -4.36
C ARG A 30 -12.31 4.93 -5.02
N LYS A 31 -13.19 4.86 -6.05
CA LYS A 31 -13.68 6.08 -6.73
C LYS A 31 -14.37 7.00 -5.74
N LEU A 32 -15.22 6.45 -4.87
CA LEU A 32 -15.91 7.20 -3.82
C LEU A 32 -14.92 7.85 -2.85
N MET A 33 -13.94 7.11 -2.35
CA MET A 33 -12.93 7.59 -1.41
C MET A 33 -12.03 8.69 -1.98
N LEU A 34 -11.61 8.56 -3.24
CA LEU A 34 -10.67 9.49 -3.87
C LEU A 34 -11.34 10.72 -4.46
N ASN A 35 -12.67 10.77 -4.50
CA ASN A 35 -13.41 11.91 -5.01
C ASN A 35 -13.18 13.14 -4.10
N ASN A 36 -12.75 14.25 -4.70
CA ASN A 36 -12.51 15.50 -3.98
C ASN A 36 -13.78 16.11 -3.34
N LYS A 37 -14.98 15.72 -3.82
CA LYS A 37 -16.28 16.14 -3.26
C LYS A 37 -16.67 15.30 -2.04
N SER A 38 -16.06 14.12 -1.83
CA SER A 38 -16.36 13.25 -0.69
C SER A 38 -15.69 13.78 0.59
N LYS A 39 -16.49 14.37 1.46
CA LYS A 39 -16.06 14.93 2.75
C LYS A 39 -16.29 13.96 3.91
N PHE A 40 -15.91 12.68 3.72
CA PHE A 40 -16.00 11.68 4.78
C PHE A 40 -15.11 12.04 5.97
N ASN A 41 -15.60 11.78 7.18
CA ASN A 41 -14.76 11.79 8.36
C ASN A 41 -13.75 10.61 8.34
N TYR A 42 -12.76 10.65 9.20
CA TYR A 42 -11.65 9.69 9.20
C TYR A 42 -12.09 8.26 9.55
N ILE A 43 -13.12 8.10 10.36
CA ILE A 43 -13.68 6.77 10.71
C ILE A 43 -14.39 6.19 9.49
N THR A 44 -15.20 6.97 8.79
CA THR A 44 -15.85 6.53 7.54
C THR A 44 -14.81 6.13 6.50
N ASP A 45 -13.73 6.91 6.33
CA ASP A 45 -12.62 6.56 5.44
C ASP A 45 -11.97 5.22 5.85
N LEU A 46 -11.75 4.99 7.15
CA LEU A 46 -11.23 3.71 7.65
C LEU A 46 -12.18 2.56 7.30
N MET A 47 -13.49 2.73 7.53
CA MET A 47 -14.47 1.68 7.21
C MET A 47 -14.53 1.37 5.71
N LEU A 48 -14.41 2.37 4.84
CA LEU A 48 -14.35 2.18 3.40
C LEU A 48 -13.08 1.43 2.97
N VAL A 49 -11.93 1.69 3.61
CA VAL A 49 -10.70 0.91 3.39
C VAL A 49 -10.92 -0.56 3.78
N MET A 50 -11.56 -0.81 4.94
CA MET A 50 -11.85 -2.16 5.41
C MET A 50 -12.84 -2.89 4.49
N ALA A 51 -13.90 -2.22 4.04
CA ALA A 51 -14.86 -2.77 3.09
C ALA A 51 -14.19 -3.15 1.75
N SER A 52 -13.34 -2.26 1.20
CA SER A 52 -12.56 -2.54 0.00
C SER A 52 -11.63 -3.74 0.19
N ARG A 53 -10.98 -3.86 1.33
CA ARG A 53 -10.10 -5.00 1.69
C ARG A 53 -10.88 -6.29 1.80
N SER A 54 -12.01 -6.29 2.49
CA SER A 54 -12.89 -7.45 2.64
C SER A 54 -13.29 -8.02 1.28
N GLU A 55 -13.70 -7.16 0.34
CA GLU A 55 -14.02 -7.57 -1.03
C GLU A 55 -12.82 -8.19 -1.77
N ASN A 56 -11.61 -7.63 -1.59
CA ASN A 56 -10.41 -8.18 -2.20
C ASN A 56 -10.03 -9.55 -1.60
N ILE A 57 -10.16 -9.71 -0.28
CA ILE A 57 -9.93 -10.99 0.39
C ILE A 57 -10.85 -12.06 -0.22
N GLU A 58 -12.14 -11.78 -0.29
CA GLU A 58 -13.14 -12.76 -0.75
C GLU A 58 -13.01 -13.05 -2.25
N LYS A 59 -12.98 -12.02 -3.06
CA LYS A 59 -13.04 -12.17 -4.53
C LYS A 59 -11.72 -12.52 -5.18
N ILE A 60 -10.58 -12.16 -4.58
CA ILE A 60 -9.26 -12.26 -5.21
C ILE A 60 -8.29 -13.10 -4.38
N LEU A 61 -8.07 -12.75 -3.09
CA LEU A 61 -7.00 -13.36 -2.32
C LEU A 61 -7.28 -14.83 -2.02
N LYS A 62 -8.47 -15.18 -1.51
CA LYS A 62 -8.85 -16.57 -1.23
C LYS A 62 -8.66 -17.51 -2.42
N LYS A 63 -8.92 -17.04 -3.63
CA LYS A 63 -8.78 -17.84 -4.87
C LYS A 63 -7.33 -18.09 -5.29
N ASN A 64 -6.40 -17.21 -4.89
CA ASN A 64 -5.04 -17.17 -5.42
C ASN A 64 -3.95 -17.38 -4.36
N TYR A 65 -4.28 -17.28 -3.07
CA TYR A 65 -3.34 -17.46 -1.97
C TYR A 65 -2.77 -18.88 -1.96
N GLY A 66 -1.45 -18.99 -1.82
CA GLY A 66 -0.73 -20.26 -1.93
C GLY A 66 -0.56 -20.82 -3.36
N LYS A 67 -1.27 -20.27 -4.35
CA LYS A 67 -1.26 -20.77 -5.75
C LYS A 67 -0.51 -19.85 -6.72
N LYS A 68 -0.47 -18.56 -6.44
CA LYS A 68 0.17 -17.54 -7.28
C LYS A 68 0.92 -16.53 -6.42
N ILE A 69 1.88 -15.84 -7.02
CA ILE A 69 2.49 -14.65 -6.40
C ILE A 69 1.45 -13.53 -6.41
N ILE A 70 1.17 -12.95 -5.25
CA ILE A 70 0.23 -11.84 -5.12
C ILE A 70 1.02 -10.55 -4.89
N LEU A 71 0.98 -9.64 -5.85
CA LEU A 71 1.57 -8.32 -5.75
C LEU A 71 0.50 -7.33 -5.31
N ILE A 72 0.66 -6.75 -4.14
CA ILE A 72 -0.30 -5.77 -3.59
C ILE A 72 0.39 -4.42 -3.45
N ASP A 73 -0.12 -3.40 -4.14
CA ASP A 73 0.29 -2.02 -3.94
C ASP A 73 -0.58 -1.40 -2.85
N ARG A 74 0.03 -1.14 -1.68
CA ARG A 74 -0.58 -0.78 -0.41
C ARG A 74 -1.45 -1.90 0.19
N PHE A 75 -1.26 -2.15 1.47
CA PHE A 75 -2.02 -3.14 2.24
C PHE A 75 -2.15 -2.67 3.70
N VAL A 76 -2.20 -3.57 4.66
CA VAL A 76 -2.46 -3.30 6.08
C VAL A 76 -1.55 -2.21 6.69
N ASP A 77 -0.28 -2.18 6.31
CA ASP A 77 0.66 -1.16 6.80
C ASP A 77 0.27 0.24 6.36
N SER A 78 -0.30 0.38 5.16
CA SER A 78 -0.80 1.68 4.69
C SER A 78 -1.97 2.16 5.54
N THR A 79 -2.86 1.27 5.97
CA THR A 79 -3.96 1.65 6.86
C THR A 79 -3.40 2.14 8.20
N LEU A 80 -2.46 1.41 8.78
CA LEU A 80 -1.86 1.83 10.04
C LEU A 80 -1.09 3.15 9.91
N ALA A 81 -0.30 3.31 8.83
CA ALA A 81 0.48 4.52 8.59
C ALA A 81 -0.41 5.76 8.35
N TYR A 82 -1.46 5.62 7.53
CA TYR A 82 -2.34 6.75 7.20
C TYR A 82 -3.32 7.04 8.33
N GLN A 83 -4.09 6.06 8.79
CA GLN A 83 -5.19 6.29 9.72
C GLN A 83 -4.72 6.47 11.16
N HIS A 84 -3.67 5.73 11.62
CA HIS A 84 -3.14 5.95 12.98
C HIS A 84 -2.10 7.06 12.99
N TYR A 85 -0.96 6.87 12.33
CA TYR A 85 0.15 7.84 12.44
C TYR A 85 -0.16 9.18 11.76
N GLY A 86 -0.91 9.18 10.67
CA GLY A 86 -1.31 10.39 9.95
C GLY A 86 -2.51 11.10 10.55
N LEU A 87 -3.56 10.37 10.90
CA LEU A 87 -4.87 10.92 11.25
C LEU A 87 -5.29 10.66 12.71
N GLY A 88 -4.47 9.99 13.53
CA GLY A 88 -4.67 9.84 14.97
C GLY A 88 -5.72 8.81 15.39
N ILE A 89 -6.21 7.96 14.48
CA ILE A 89 -7.16 6.90 14.85
C ILE A 89 -6.49 5.88 15.76
N ASP A 90 -7.22 5.35 16.72
CA ASP A 90 -6.71 4.36 17.67
C ASP A 90 -6.11 3.13 16.96
N LYS A 91 -4.87 2.79 17.34
CA LYS A 91 -4.13 1.68 16.76
C LYS A 91 -4.77 0.32 17.04
N ASN A 92 -5.34 0.15 18.22
CA ASN A 92 -5.95 -1.13 18.63
C ASN A 92 -7.22 -1.39 17.82
N LEU A 93 -8.03 -0.35 17.59
CA LEU A 93 -9.19 -0.43 16.71
C LEU A 93 -8.78 -0.87 15.29
N ILE A 94 -7.78 -0.20 14.71
CA ILE A 94 -7.29 -0.54 13.35
C ILE A 94 -6.79 -1.98 13.31
N ASN A 95 -6.04 -2.42 14.30
CA ASN A 95 -5.52 -3.79 14.35
C ASN A 95 -6.65 -4.82 14.50
N LYS A 96 -7.66 -4.58 15.35
CA LYS A 96 -8.82 -5.46 15.49
C LYS A 96 -9.57 -5.60 14.16
N LEU A 97 -9.86 -4.48 13.49
CA LEU A 97 -10.52 -4.48 12.19
C LEU A 97 -9.69 -5.19 11.11
N ASN A 98 -8.37 -4.93 11.05
CA ASN A 98 -7.48 -5.62 10.13
C ASN A 98 -7.49 -7.14 10.36
N ASN A 99 -7.34 -7.59 11.60
CA ASN A 99 -7.31 -9.01 11.94
C ASN A 99 -8.63 -9.69 11.56
N PHE A 100 -9.75 -9.04 11.86
CA PHE A 100 -11.08 -9.53 11.49
C PHE A 100 -11.22 -9.69 9.97
N VAL A 101 -10.90 -8.63 9.21
CA VAL A 101 -11.06 -8.63 7.75
C VAL A 101 -10.08 -9.59 7.08
N LEU A 102 -8.83 -9.69 7.57
CA LEU A 102 -7.81 -10.55 6.96
C LEU A 102 -8.12 -12.05 7.11
N GLY A 103 -8.79 -12.49 8.18
CA GLY A 103 -9.10 -13.89 8.37
C GLY A 103 -7.87 -14.81 8.29
N GLY A 104 -6.70 -14.37 8.79
CA GLY A 104 -5.45 -15.13 8.77
C GLY A 104 -4.52 -14.88 7.58
N PHE A 105 -4.91 -14.14 6.55
CA PHE A 105 -4.01 -13.78 5.46
C PHE A 105 -2.84 -12.90 5.94
N LYS A 106 -1.62 -13.25 5.53
CA LYS A 106 -0.39 -12.55 5.92
C LYS A 106 0.45 -12.18 4.71
N THR A 107 1.15 -11.05 4.83
CA THR A 107 2.14 -10.62 3.83
C THR A 107 3.45 -11.37 4.06
N ASN A 108 3.99 -12.02 3.04
CA ASN A 108 5.28 -12.69 3.13
C ASN A 108 6.44 -11.70 3.19
N PHE A 109 6.40 -10.66 2.34
CA PHE A 109 7.47 -9.67 2.25
C PHE A 109 6.94 -8.29 1.83
N THR A 110 7.51 -7.22 2.39
CA THR A 110 7.12 -5.84 2.09
C THR A 110 8.32 -5.02 1.60
N PHE A 111 8.15 -4.33 0.50
CA PHE A 111 9.06 -3.30 0.01
C PHE A 111 8.53 -1.92 0.38
N LEU A 112 9.27 -1.17 1.18
CA LEU A 112 8.92 0.17 1.60
C LEU A 112 9.81 1.18 0.87
N ASN A 113 9.23 1.97 -0.04
CA ASN A 113 9.96 3.07 -0.69
C ASN A 113 9.77 4.36 0.11
N ILE A 114 10.85 4.98 0.52
CA ILE A 114 10.84 6.27 1.22
C ILE A 114 11.38 7.38 0.33
N VAL A 115 10.89 8.59 0.55
CA VAL A 115 11.33 9.81 -0.15
C VAL A 115 11.39 10.98 0.83
N ASN A 116 12.33 11.92 0.61
CA ASN A 116 12.37 13.19 1.33
C ASN A 116 11.28 14.17 0.82
N LYS A 117 11.15 15.30 1.50
CA LYS A 117 10.16 16.33 1.20
C LYS A 117 10.33 16.90 -0.21
N GLU A 118 11.56 17.17 -0.61
CA GLU A 118 11.89 17.78 -1.90
C GLU A 118 11.49 16.87 -3.06
N ASN A 119 11.90 15.61 -3.01
CA ASN A 119 11.53 14.61 -4.02
C ASN A 119 10.03 14.30 -4.03
N MET A 120 9.37 14.36 -2.88
CA MET A 120 7.92 14.22 -2.78
C MET A 120 7.21 15.39 -3.50
N LYS A 121 7.64 16.64 -3.26
CA LYS A 121 7.10 17.83 -3.93
C LYS A 121 7.26 17.72 -5.44
N ILE A 122 8.46 17.44 -5.93
CA ILE A 122 8.72 17.23 -7.37
C ILE A 122 7.78 16.18 -7.99
N ARG A 123 7.47 15.10 -7.26
CA ARG A 123 6.55 14.06 -7.73
C ARG A 123 5.09 14.52 -7.74
N PHE A 124 4.68 15.38 -6.81
CA PHE A 124 3.35 15.96 -6.80
C PHE A 124 3.16 16.95 -7.95
N ASP A 125 4.15 17.82 -8.18
CA ASP A 125 4.12 18.83 -9.25
C ASP A 125 4.00 18.18 -10.65
N LYS A 126 4.53 16.98 -10.82
CA LYS A 126 4.40 16.20 -12.06
C LYS A 126 3.06 15.46 -12.24
N ARG A 127 2.15 15.49 -11.24
CA ARG A 127 0.84 14.86 -11.36
C ARG A 127 -0.16 15.74 -12.07
N LYS A 128 -0.91 15.13 -13.01
CA LYS A 128 -2.00 15.84 -13.73
C LYS A 128 -3.20 16.17 -12.84
N SER A 129 -3.44 15.39 -11.78
CA SER A 129 -4.53 15.61 -10.84
C SER A 129 -4.17 15.12 -9.45
N LEU A 130 -4.65 15.80 -8.44
CA LEU A 130 -4.50 15.46 -7.03
C LEU A 130 -5.85 15.00 -6.48
N ASN A 131 -5.84 13.92 -5.70
CA ASN A 131 -7.00 13.46 -4.93
C ASN A 131 -6.97 14.07 -3.51
N LYS A 132 -8.02 13.84 -2.70
CA LYS A 132 -8.12 14.42 -1.36
C LYS A 132 -6.94 14.07 -0.43
N TYR A 133 -6.34 12.90 -0.55
CA TYR A 133 -5.20 12.51 0.27
C TYR A 133 -3.90 13.21 -0.18
N ASP A 134 -3.77 13.54 -1.46
CA ASP A 134 -2.63 14.30 -1.98
C ASP A 134 -2.63 15.75 -1.49
N LYS A 135 -3.72 16.21 -0.88
CA LYS A 135 -3.89 17.56 -0.30
C LYS A 135 -3.55 17.66 1.19
N PHE A 136 -3.10 16.58 1.81
CA PHE A 136 -2.65 16.62 3.20
C PHE A 136 -1.49 17.60 3.36
N ASN A 137 -1.44 18.27 4.51
CA ASN A 137 -0.31 19.13 4.83
C ASN A 137 0.96 18.29 5.05
N PHE A 138 2.11 18.94 5.00
CA PHE A 138 3.41 18.27 5.10
C PHE A 138 3.60 17.52 6.43
N LEU A 139 3.04 18.02 7.53
CA LEU A 139 3.15 17.36 8.84
C LEU A 139 2.49 15.98 8.83
N ILE A 140 1.30 15.86 8.23
CA ILE A 140 0.60 14.59 8.07
C ILE A 140 1.46 13.62 7.26
N TYR A 141 2.05 14.08 6.14
CA TYR A 141 2.94 13.22 5.34
C TYR A 141 4.18 12.75 6.10
N LYS A 142 4.80 13.65 6.87
CA LYS A 142 5.93 13.31 7.75
C LYS A 142 5.53 12.23 8.76
N ASN A 143 4.37 12.39 9.39
CA ASN A 143 3.85 11.40 10.34
C ASN A 143 3.56 10.05 9.68
N ILE A 144 2.97 10.04 8.49
CA ILE A 144 2.72 8.82 7.70
C ILE A 144 4.04 8.11 7.38
N GLN A 145 5.05 8.84 6.89
CA GLN A 145 6.35 8.24 6.55
C GLN A 145 7.06 7.70 7.80
N ASN A 146 7.06 8.45 8.90
CA ASN A 146 7.57 7.99 10.18
C ASN A 146 6.82 6.75 10.69
N GLY A 147 5.51 6.70 10.47
CA GLY A 147 4.67 5.53 10.75
C GLY A 147 5.13 4.29 10.00
N PHE A 148 5.35 4.41 8.70
CA PHE A 148 5.89 3.30 7.89
C PHE A 148 7.27 2.84 8.39
N LEU A 149 8.17 3.76 8.73
CA LEU A 149 9.49 3.43 9.28
C LEU A 149 9.37 2.70 10.63
N LYS A 150 8.47 3.16 11.53
CA LYS A 150 8.20 2.48 12.80
C LYS A 150 7.62 1.07 12.59
N ILE A 151 6.70 0.91 11.63
CA ILE A 151 6.08 -0.38 11.29
C ILE A 151 7.14 -1.36 10.75
N SER A 152 8.10 -0.91 9.95
CA SER A 152 9.13 -1.74 9.33
C SER A 152 10.32 -2.04 10.24
N LYS A 153 10.49 -1.28 11.34
CA LYS A 153 11.64 -1.41 12.24
C LYS A 153 11.74 -2.82 12.81
N ASN A 154 12.95 -3.40 12.74
CA ASN A 154 13.28 -4.73 13.25
C ASN A 154 12.49 -5.91 12.65
N LYS A 155 11.86 -5.71 11.49
CA LYS A 155 11.15 -6.78 10.79
C LYS A 155 12.00 -7.38 9.67
N LYS A 156 12.31 -8.67 9.75
CA LYS A 156 13.13 -9.39 8.76
C LYS A 156 12.46 -9.52 7.37
N ASN A 157 11.13 -9.40 7.32
CA ASN A 157 10.34 -9.47 6.09
C ASN A 157 10.07 -8.10 5.45
N TYR A 158 10.90 -7.09 5.75
CA TYR A 158 10.85 -5.76 5.15
C TYR A 158 12.17 -5.40 4.48
N LEU A 159 12.07 -4.68 3.37
CA LEU A 159 13.19 -3.99 2.75
C LEU A 159 12.82 -2.52 2.53
N VAL A 160 13.49 -1.64 3.25
CA VAL A 160 13.35 -0.20 3.07
C VAL A 160 14.27 0.23 1.93
N ILE A 161 13.73 0.95 0.96
CA ILE A 161 14.43 1.43 -0.23
C ILE A 161 14.40 2.95 -0.22
N ASP A 162 15.57 3.57 -0.09
CA ASP A 162 15.71 5.00 -0.26
C ASP A 162 15.59 5.36 -1.75
N SER A 163 14.54 6.12 -2.06
CA SER A 163 14.25 6.55 -3.43
C SER A 163 14.69 7.99 -3.71
N ASN A 164 15.51 8.60 -2.85
CA ASN A 164 16.02 9.96 -3.04
C ASN A 164 17.18 9.99 -4.03
N ASN A 165 18.17 9.11 -3.79
CA ASN A 165 19.43 9.08 -4.53
C ASN A 165 19.46 7.98 -5.60
N ASN A 166 18.44 7.15 -5.66
CA ASN A 166 18.36 6.07 -6.61
C ASN A 166 17.38 6.39 -7.74
N ASN A 167 17.81 6.18 -8.98
CA ASN A 167 16.90 6.23 -10.11
C ASN A 167 15.94 5.01 -10.09
N LEU A 168 14.88 5.09 -10.89
CA LEU A 168 13.85 4.06 -10.97
C LEU A 168 14.39 2.67 -11.34
N ASN A 169 15.47 2.59 -12.16
CA ASN A 169 16.06 1.32 -12.58
C ASN A 169 16.84 0.67 -11.43
N LYS A 170 17.62 1.44 -10.67
CA LYS A 170 18.37 0.94 -9.51
C LYS A 170 17.43 0.39 -8.44
N ASN A 171 16.37 1.14 -8.07
CA ASN A 171 15.36 0.65 -7.14
C ASN A 171 14.67 -0.63 -7.63
N HIS A 172 14.37 -0.70 -8.92
CA HIS A 172 13.79 -1.89 -9.52
C HIS A 172 14.73 -3.10 -9.45
N GLN A 173 16.04 -2.91 -9.69
CA GLN A 173 17.03 -3.97 -9.58
C GLN A 173 17.16 -4.51 -8.15
N ILE A 174 17.13 -3.62 -7.15
CA ILE A 174 17.10 -4.00 -5.73
C ILE A 174 15.89 -4.90 -5.44
N ILE A 175 14.70 -4.51 -5.91
CA ILE A 175 13.47 -5.29 -5.73
C ILE A 175 13.58 -6.66 -6.41
N ILE A 176 14.04 -6.70 -7.67
CA ILE A 176 14.20 -7.97 -8.42
C ILE A 176 15.18 -8.90 -7.71
N ASN A 177 16.33 -8.41 -7.29
CA ASN A 177 17.35 -9.22 -6.61
C ASN A 177 16.80 -9.83 -5.31
N LYS A 178 15.97 -9.07 -4.57
CA LYS A 178 15.31 -9.62 -3.39
C LYS A 178 14.23 -10.64 -3.75
N VAL A 179 13.40 -10.35 -4.75
CA VAL A 179 12.34 -11.27 -5.20
C VAL A 179 12.92 -12.60 -5.69
N LYS A 180 14.06 -12.61 -6.42
CA LYS A 180 14.76 -13.84 -6.82
C LYS A 180 15.09 -14.76 -5.65
N LYS A 181 15.34 -14.18 -4.46
CA LYS A 181 15.64 -14.94 -3.23
C LYS A 181 14.40 -15.41 -2.47
N LEU A 182 13.20 -14.95 -2.87
CA LEU A 182 11.93 -15.25 -2.21
C LEU A 182 11.09 -16.28 -2.98
N ILE A 183 11.38 -16.51 -4.27
CA ILE A 183 10.65 -17.40 -5.20
C ILE A 183 11.61 -18.44 -5.80
#